data_a7dd03520da655700219eae7b80c7d5c
#
_entry.id   a7dd03520da655700219eae7b80c7d5c
#
_cell.length_a   1.000
_cell.length_b   1.000
_cell.length_c   1.000
_cell.angle_alpha   90.00
_cell.angle_beta   90.00
_cell.angle_gamma   90.00
#
_symmetry.space_group_name_H-M   'P 1'
#
loop_
_entity.id
_entity.type
_entity.pdbx_description
1 polymer ?
#
loop_
_entity_poly.entity_id
_entity_poly.type
_entity_poly.pdbx_seq_one_letter_code
_entity_poly.pdbx_strand_id
1 'polypeptide(L)'
;MGNEDEARRKLLKPKVTEEEALSILTDFYIPDGFGGDVKTEELPRCEVITQLDSYDDINFLVKIDGEKALLKIHNGVESEQYIAAHARKRARTEDAADVNDTAATSVIDMHTAIYEHLSAPKYNLTTGRSIPVKNSFRSGNEDDDNDDSVCIRDLSVISEDHSAQQLVVRLLSWVHGDPLSSVQWCSIETLVDAGCYLGRMSHALDELGASNKNALEASKHYHAWDGRHAADIDKFISHIDDEDRRKLITSIIESFKKDIIDSGEGEKFRMGINHADYNDANIIVKNDGTGIKVSGVIDFGDTVHR
;
A
#
# COMPACT_ATOMS: atom_id res chain seq x y z
N MET A 1 -15.82 -5.93 13.75
CA MET A 1 -15.14 -5.63 12.49
C MET A 1 -13.62 -5.83 12.63
N GLY A 2 -12.85 -5.08 13.41
CA GLY A 2 -11.38 -5.17 13.39
C GLY A 2 -10.72 -6.54 13.63
N ASN A 3 -11.27 -7.43 14.46
CA ASN A 3 -10.69 -8.76 14.69
C ASN A 3 -11.02 -9.76 13.58
N GLU A 4 -12.19 -9.64 12.98
CA GLU A 4 -12.61 -10.50 11.88
C GLU A 4 -11.83 -10.16 10.61
N ASP A 5 -11.63 -8.87 10.34
CA ASP A 5 -10.83 -8.42 9.19
C ASP A 5 -9.36 -8.82 9.33
N GLU A 6 -8.78 -8.68 10.52
CA GLU A 6 -7.40 -9.09 10.79
C GLU A 6 -7.21 -10.61 10.66
N ALA A 7 -8.14 -11.39 11.20
CA ALA A 7 -8.11 -12.85 11.05
C ALA A 7 -8.26 -13.24 9.57
N ARG A 8 -9.15 -12.57 8.83
CA ARG A 8 -9.35 -12.80 7.40
C ARG A 8 -8.12 -12.42 6.58
N ARG A 9 -7.44 -11.30 6.90
CA ARG A 9 -6.18 -10.90 6.24
C ARG A 9 -5.12 -11.98 6.36
N LYS A 10 -4.96 -12.60 7.54
CA LYS A 10 -4.01 -13.70 7.76
C LYS A 10 -4.34 -14.96 6.93
N LEU A 11 -5.63 -15.30 6.81
CA LEU A 11 -6.08 -16.44 5.99
C LEU A 11 -5.91 -16.18 4.50
N LEU A 12 -6.11 -14.94 4.06
CA LEU A 12 -6.04 -14.52 2.66
C LEU A 12 -4.67 -13.93 2.28
N LYS A 13 -3.65 -14.14 3.13
CA LYS A 13 -2.27 -13.80 2.78
C LYS A 13 -1.84 -14.65 1.57
N PRO A 14 -1.27 -14.06 0.51
CA PRO A 14 -0.78 -14.78 -0.64
C PRO A 14 0.27 -15.82 -0.26
N LYS A 15 0.32 -16.93 -1.00
CA LYS A 15 1.35 -17.95 -0.88
C LYS A 15 1.94 -18.18 -2.27
N VAL A 16 3.02 -17.50 -2.56
CA VAL A 16 3.66 -17.48 -3.88
C VAL A 16 5.15 -17.77 -3.70
N THR A 17 5.68 -18.66 -4.52
CA THR A 17 7.10 -19.00 -4.58
C THR A 17 7.86 -18.02 -5.47
N GLU A 18 9.20 -18.01 -5.38
CA GLU A 18 10.04 -17.21 -6.30
C GLU A 18 9.86 -17.66 -7.77
N GLU A 19 9.62 -18.94 -8.04
CA GLU A 19 9.37 -19.46 -9.39
C GLU A 19 8.04 -18.94 -9.94
N GLU A 20 6.98 -18.95 -9.14
CA GLU A 20 5.69 -18.38 -9.51
C GLU A 20 5.78 -16.85 -9.69
N ALA A 21 6.51 -16.17 -8.83
CA ALA A 21 6.77 -14.73 -8.96
C ALA A 21 7.52 -14.41 -10.27
N LEU A 22 8.50 -15.21 -10.65
CA LEU A 22 9.21 -15.07 -11.92
C LEU A 22 8.29 -15.31 -13.11
N SER A 23 7.42 -16.31 -13.04
CA SER A 23 6.41 -16.55 -14.08
C SER A 23 5.47 -15.37 -14.24
N ILE A 24 4.92 -14.84 -13.15
CA ILE A 24 4.05 -13.67 -13.15
C ILE A 24 4.78 -12.47 -13.78
N LEU A 25 6.02 -12.21 -13.37
CA LEU A 25 6.82 -11.10 -13.88
C LEU A 25 7.09 -11.23 -15.38
N THR A 26 7.37 -12.43 -15.84
CA THR A 26 7.62 -12.72 -17.27
C THR A 26 6.34 -12.52 -18.09
N ASP A 27 5.20 -13.01 -17.57
CA ASP A 27 3.90 -12.85 -18.23
C ASP A 27 3.51 -11.37 -18.44
N PHE A 28 3.98 -10.46 -17.60
CA PHE A 28 3.74 -9.02 -17.78
C PHE A 28 4.27 -8.46 -19.10
N TYR A 29 5.22 -9.13 -19.72
CA TYR A 29 5.88 -8.68 -20.94
C TYR A 29 5.56 -9.53 -22.18
N ILE A 30 4.83 -10.65 -22.02
CA ILE A 30 4.39 -11.48 -23.14
C ILE A 30 3.11 -10.88 -23.72
N PRO A 31 3.04 -10.51 -25.02
CA PRO A 31 1.81 -9.97 -25.61
C PRO A 31 0.66 -10.98 -25.61
N ASP A 32 -0.55 -10.53 -25.23
CA ASP A 32 -1.75 -11.36 -25.30
C ASP A 32 -2.03 -11.85 -26.72
N GLY A 33 -2.41 -13.13 -26.84
CA GLY A 33 -2.80 -13.74 -28.13
C GLY A 33 -1.66 -14.32 -28.97
N PHE A 34 -0.43 -14.29 -28.48
CA PHE A 34 0.67 -14.98 -29.14
C PHE A 34 0.63 -16.51 -28.88
N GLY A 35 -0.13 -17.24 -29.73
CA GLY A 35 0.01 -18.71 -29.89
C GLY A 35 1.20 -19.12 -30.73
N GLY A 36 2.17 -18.23 -31.00
CA GLY A 36 3.35 -18.45 -31.80
C GLY A 36 4.63 -18.12 -31.04
N ASP A 37 5.77 -18.64 -31.50
CA ASP A 37 7.09 -18.42 -30.93
C ASP A 37 7.38 -16.91 -30.77
N VAL A 38 7.18 -16.36 -29.60
CA VAL A 38 7.73 -15.03 -29.21
C VAL A 38 9.25 -15.18 -29.34
N LYS A 39 9.89 -14.37 -30.18
CA LYS A 39 11.34 -14.33 -30.20
C LYS A 39 11.80 -13.89 -28.81
N THR A 40 12.38 -14.82 -28.08
CA THR A 40 12.88 -14.60 -26.70
C THR A 40 13.91 -13.46 -26.63
N GLU A 41 14.45 -13.03 -27.75
CA GLU A 41 15.40 -11.91 -27.87
C GLU A 41 14.74 -10.52 -27.69
N GLU A 42 13.39 -10.42 -27.71
CA GLU A 42 12.64 -9.17 -27.56
C GLU A 42 12.01 -9.00 -26.15
N LEU A 43 12.09 -10.03 -25.29
CA LEU A 43 11.57 -9.95 -23.94
C LEU A 43 12.63 -9.39 -22.98
N PRO A 44 12.24 -8.56 -22.01
CA PRO A 44 13.17 -8.08 -21.00
C PRO A 44 13.66 -9.25 -20.13
N ARG A 45 14.91 -9.16 -19.71
CA ARG A 45 15.47 -10.13 -18.78
C ARG A 45 14.89 -9.90 -17.38
N CYS A 46 14.08 -10.83 -16.90
CA CYS A 46 13.44 -10.80 -15.58
C CYS A 46 14.20 -11.70 -14.60
N GLU A 47 14.42 -11.22 -13.39
CA GLU A 47 15.04 -11.96 -12.29
C GLU A 47 14.28 -11.69 -10.98
N VAL A 48 13.98 -12.71 -10.20
CA VAL A 48 13.58 -12.58 -8.78
C VAL A 48 14.85 -12.63 -7.95
N ILE A 49 15.09 -11.62 -7.13
CA ILE A 49 16.30 -11.53 -6.30
C ILE A 49 16.05 -12.13 -4.92
N THR A 50 14.94 -11.73 -4.27
CA THR A 50 14.57 -12.25 -2.95
C THR A 50 13.15 -11.83 -2.61
N GLN A 51 12.51 -12.63 -1.77
CA GLN A 51 11.29 -12.23 -1.09
C GLN A 51 11.63 -11.24 0.02
N LEU A 52 10.81 -10.19 0.17
CA LEU A 52 10.93 -9.20 1.24
C LEU A 52 9.91 -9.49 2.34
N ASP A 53 10.23 -9.09 3.56
CA ASP A 53 9.31 -9.19 4.68
C ASP A 53 8.06 -8.32 4.42
N SER A 54 6.90 -8.88 4.73
CA SER A 54 5.61 -8.20 4.65
C SER A 54 4.61 -8.84 5.61
N TYR A 55 3.74 -8.03 6.21
CA TYR A 55 2.80 -8.50 7.22
C TYR A 55 1.73 -9.41 6.62
N ASP A 56 0.99 -8.93 5.62
CA ASP A 56 -0.15 -9.64 5.03
C ASP A 56 -0.14 -9.72 3.49
N ASP A 57 0.74 -8.98 2.83
CA ASP A 57 1.05 -9.08 1.40
C ASP A 57 2.20 -10.07 1.14
N ILE A 58 2.57 -10.26 -0.12
CA ILE A 58 3.89 -10.79 -0.51
C ILE A 58 4.58 -9.80 -1.43
N ASN A 59 5.84 -9.53 -1.13
CA ASN A 59 6.69 -8.61 -1.84
C ASN A 59 7.97 -9.31 -2.31
N PHE A 60 8.36 -9.07 -3.58
CA PHE A 60 9.63 -9.55 -4.12
C PHE A 60 10.44 -8.39 -4.67
N LEU A 61 11.72 -8.34 -4.29
CA LEU A 61 12.69 -7.54 -5.03
C LEU A 61 12.99 -8.28 -6.34
N VAL A 62 12.76 -7.61 -7.45
CA VAL A 62 12.98 -8.14 -8.79
C VAL A 62 13.93 -7.24 -9.58
N LYS A 63 14.47 -7.75 -10.69
CA LYS A 63 15.16 -6.95 -11.70
C LYS A 63 14.55 -7.19 -13.07
N ILE A 64 14.49 -6.12 -13.84
CA ILE A 64 14.01 -6.10 -15.23
C ILE A 64 15.06 -5.34 -16.03
N ASP A 65 15.75 -6.04 -16.91
CA ASP A 65 16.92 -5.52 -17.65
C ASP A 65 18.00 -4.91 -16.76
N GLY A 66 18.16 -5.48 -15.54
CA GLY A 66 19.12 -5.03 -14.55
C GLY A 66 18.60 -3.95 -13.59
N GLU A 67 17.49 -3.28 -13.90
CA GLU A 67 16.89 -2.27 -13.03
C GLU A 67 16.01 -2.91 -11.95
N LYS A 68 16.14 -2.44 -10.70
CA LYS A 68 15.37 -2.93 -9.56
C LYS A 68 13.93 -2.47 -9.61
N ALA A 69 13.01 -3.37 -9.25
CA ALA A 69 11.59 -3.08 -9.04
C ALA A 69 11.05 -3.91 -7.86
N LEU A 70 9.86 -3.56 -7.40
CA LEU A 70 9.10 -4.30 -6.40
C LEU A 70 7.90 -4.96 -7.07
N LEU A 71 7.87 -6.29 -7.06
CA LEU A 71 6.67 -7.05 -7.39
C LEU A 71 5.86 -7.23 -6.11
N LYS A 72 4.68 -6.59 -6.04
CA LYS A 72 3.77 -6.63 -4.89
C LYS A 72 2.53 -7.42 -5.24
N ILE A 73 2.23 -8.42 -4.43
CA ILE A 73 1.01 -9.23 -4.51
C ILE A 73 0.17 -8.89 -3.28
N HIS A 74 -0.94 -8.23 -3.53
CA HIS A 74 -1.81 -7.75 -2.47
C HIS A 74 -2.54 -8.87 -1.76
N ASN A 75 -2.84 -8.65 -0.49
CA ASN A 75 -3.69 -9.51 0.32
C ASN A 75 -5.07 -9.70 -0.34
N GLY A 76 -5.68 -10.87 -0.10
CA GLY A 76 -6.97 -11.20 -0.69
C GLY A 76 -8.09 -10.25 -0.29
N VAL A 77 -8.08 -9.67 0.92
CA VAL A 77 -9.09 -8.69 1.35
C VAL A 77 -9.04 -7.43 0.48
N GLU A 78 -7.86 -6.87 0.26
CA GLU A 78 -7.69 -5.67 -0.59
C GLU A 78 -7.99 -5.99 -2.06
N SER A 79 -7.57 -7.17 -2.52
CA SER A 79 -7.82 -7.63 -3.89
C SER A 79 -9.31 -7.78 -4.17
N GLU A 80 -10.09 -8.38 -3.26
CA GLU A 80 -11.54 -8.48 -3.39
C GLU A 80 -12.23 -7.11 -3.44
N GLN A 81 -11.78 -6.17 -2.59
CA GLN A 81 -12.31 -4.80 -2.58
C GLN A 81 -12.04 -4.10 -3.92
N TYR A 82 -10.83 -4.23 -4.46
CA TYR A 82 -10.45 -3.68 -5.76
C TYR A 82 -11.32 -4.27 -6.88
N ILE A 83 -11.40 -5.60 -6.97
CA ILE A 83 -12.16 -6.31 -8.00
C ILE A 83 -13.65 -5.92 -7.93
N ALA A 84 -14.23 -5.89 -6.72
CA ALA A 84 -15.63 -5.51 -6.53
C ALA A 84 -15.90 -4.04 -6.91
N ALA A 85 -14.99 -3.11 -6.59
CA ALA A 85 -15.12 -1.71 -6.96
C ALA A 85 -15.11 -1.54 -8.49
N HIS A 86 -14.18 -2.20 -9.18
CA HIS A 86 -14.06 -2.14 -10.64
C HIS A 86 -15.21 -2.87 -11.36
N ALA A 87 -15.73 -3.98 -10.81
CA ALA A 87 -16.92 -4.64 -11.35
C ALA A 87 -18.15 -3.73 -11.27
N ARG A 88 -18.32 -2.96 -10.19
CA ARG A 88 -19.41 -1.97 -10.07
C ARG A 88 -19.27 -0.83 -11.09
N LYS A 89 -18.06 -0.32 -11.32
CA LYS A 89 -17.82 0.69 -12.36
C LYS A 89 -18.26 0.18 -13.75
N ARG A 90 -17.93 -1.06 -14.09
CA ARG A 90 -18.28 -1.69 -15.37
C ARG A 90 -19.80 -1.94 -15.54
N ALA A 91 -20.48 -2.31 -14.47
CA ALA A 91 -21.93 -2.59 -14.50
C ALA A 91 -22.80 -1.33 -14.66
N ARG A 92 -22.22 -0.14 -14.55
CA ARG A 92 -22.94 1.13 -14.78
C ARG A 92 -22.98 1.43 -16.26
N THR A 93 -24.17 1.44 -16.81
CA THR A 93 -24.40 1.95 -18.16
C THR A 93 -24.19 3.46 -18.19
N GLU A 94 -23.79 4.02 -19.35
CA GLU A 94 -23.46 5.43 -19.57
C GLU A 94 -24.52 6.44 -19.09
N ASP A 95 -25.78 6.02 -18.97
CA ASP A 95 -26.90 6.85 -18.51
C ASP A 95 -26.95 7.11 -16.99
N ALA A 96 -26.07 6.50 -16.20
CA ALA A 96 -26.08 6.58 -14.73
C ALA A 96 -24.76 7.14 -14.15
N ALA A 97 -24.03 7.96 -14.88
CA ALA A 97 -22.81 8.60 -14.40
C ALA A 97 -23.12 9.64 -13.31
N ASP A 98 -23.38 9.17 -12.10
CA ASP A 98 -23.33 10.01 -10.91
C ASP A 98 -21.85 10.22 -10.55
N VAL A 99 -21.34 11.39 -10.91
CA VAL A 99 -19.95 11.83 -10.72
C VAL A 99 -19.52 11.82 -9.23
N ASN A 100 -20.44 11.57 -8.30
CA ASN A 100 -20.20 11.58 -6.85
C ASN A 100 -20.14 10.19 -6.20
N ASP A 101 -20.11 9.08 -6.96
CA ASP A 101 -20.05 7.76 -6.35
C ASP A 101 -18.63 7.36 -5.89
N THR A 102 -18.33 7.76 -4.69
CA THR A 102 -17.08 7.40 -3.95
C THR A 102 -17.02 5.92 -3.55
N ALA A 103 -18.14 5.18 -3.63
CA ALA A 103 -18.21 3.76 -3.26
C ALA A 103 -17.48 2.81 -4.24
N ALA A 104 -16.99 3.32 -5.37
CA ALA A 104 -16.28 2.56 -6.39
C ALA A 104 -14.73 2.69 -6.31
N THR A 105 -14.20 3.24 -5.23
CA THR A 105 -12.74 3.42 -5.08
C THR A 105 -12.20 2.50 -4.00
N SER A 106 -11.18 1.72 -4.34
CA SER A 106 -10.51 0.81 -3.40
C SER A 106 -9.29 1.46 -2.74
N VAL A 107 -8.74 0.81 -1.70
CA VAL A 107 -7.46 1.21 -1.08
C VAL A 107 -6.31 1.15 -2.11
N ILE A 108 -6.34 0.20 -3.03
CA ILE A 108 -5.32 0.07 -4.10
C ILE A 108 -5.39 1.26 -5.06
N ASP A 109 -6.60 1.71 -5.46
CA ASP A 109 -6.78 2.93 -6.27
C ASP A 109 -6.26 4.17 -5.53
N MET A 110 -6.51 4.26 -4.22
CA MET A 110 -5.98 5.34 -3.37
C MET A 110 -4.45 5.35 -3.38
N HIS A 111 -3.81 4.20 -3.22
CA HIS A 111 -2.35 4.10 -3.28
C HIS A 111 -1.80 4.56 -4.63
N THR A 112 -2.45 4.18 -5.74
CA THR A 112 -2.08 4.65 -7.08
C THR A 112 -2.15 6.17 -7.15
N ALA A 113 -3.26 6.77 -6.72
CA ALA A 113 -3.43 8.22 -6.71
C ALA A 113 -2.39 8.94 -5.84
N ILE A 114 -2.02 8.36 -4.68
CA ILE A 114 -0.96 8.88 -3.81
C ILE A 114 0.39 8.88 -4.52
N TYR A 115 0.79 7.75 -5.11
CA TYR A 115 2.09 7.62 -5.78
C TYR A 115 2.22 8.60 -6.95
N GLU A 116 1.19 8.74 -7.77
CA GLU A 116 1.16 9.69 -8.88
C GLU A 116 1.24 11.14 -8.38
N HIS A 117 0.44 11.48 -7.38
CA HIS A 117 0.39 12.84 -6.82
C HIS A 117 1.73 13.26 -6.21
N LEU A 118 2.31 12.40 -5.35
CA LEU A 118 3.59 12.68 -4.68
C LEU A 118 4.75 12.78 -5.68
N SER A 119 4.70 12.02 -6.78
CA SER A 119 5.73 12.01 -7.83
C SER A 119 5.59 13.19 -8.79
N ALA A 120 4.50 13.95 -8.75
CA ALA A 120 4.29 15.09 -9.63
C ALA A 120 5.44 16.12 -9.50
N PRO A 121 5.85 16.81 -10.58
CA PRO A 121 6.97 17.75 -10.56
C PRO A 121 6.86 18.85 -9.47
N LYS A 122 5.64 19.20 -9.08
CA LYS A 122 5.36 20.18 -8.02
C LYS A 122 5.93 19.74 -6.66
N TYR A 123 5.83 18.44 -6.32
CA TYR A 123 6.25 17.91 -5.02
C TYR A 123 7.60 17.23 -5.11
N ASN A 124 7.84 16.51 -6.20
CA ASN A 124 9.05 15.75 -6.47
C ASN A 124 9.48 14.88 -5.29
N LEU A 125 8.50 14.14 -4.74
CA LEU A 125 8.71 13.21 -3.63
C LEU A 125 8.83 11.80 -4.21
N THR A 126 9.90 11.11 -3.87
CA THR A 126 10.16 9.77 -4.38
C THR A 126 9.40 8.74 -3.56
N THR A 127 8.58 7.96 -4.25
CA THR A 127 7.85 6.80 -3.72
C THR A 127 7.94 5.67 -4.73
N GLY A 128 7.49 4.47 -4.35
CA GLY A 128 7.35 3.37 -5.29
C GLY A 128 6.17 3.65 -6.23
N ARG A 129 6.42 4.15 -7.45
CA ARG A 129 5.38 4.38 -8.46
C ARG A 129 4.99 3.10 -9.16
N SER A 130 3.73 2.98 -9.56
CA SER A 130 3.29 1.91 -10.45
C SER A 130 4.03 1.94 -11.77
N ILE A 131 4.53 0.80 -12.18
CA ILE A 131 5.13 0.58 -13.51
C ILE A 131 4.03 -0.03 -14.38
N PRO A 132 3.66 0.58 -15.51
CA PRO A 132 2.70 0.00 -16.45
C PRO A 132 3.16 -1.39 -16.92
N VAL A 133 2.24 -2.35 -16.92
CA VAL A 133 2.49 -3.71 -17.40
C VAL A 133 1.74 -3.91 -18.72
N LYS A 134 2.42 -4.45 -19.73
CA LYS A 134 1.85 -4.59 -21.10
C LYS A 134 0.68 -5.57 -21.16
N ASN A 135 0.60 -6.48 -20.20
CA ASN A 135 -0.45 -7.49 -20.09
C ASN A 135 -1.24 -7.32 -18.78
N SER A 136 -1.93 -6.21 -18.67
CA SER A 136 -3.07 -6.15 -17.77
C SER A 136 -4.10 -7.15 -18.30
N PHE A 137 -4.47 -8.16 -17.52
CA PHE A 137 -5.45 -9.17 -17.94
C PHE A 137 -6.76 -8.47 -18.30
N ARG A 138 -7.01 -8.30 -19.59
CA ARG A 138 -8.27 -7.77 -20.11
C ARG A 138 -9.34 -8.81 -19.87
N SER A 139 -10.23 -8.57 -18.94
CA SER A 139 -11.52 -9.25 -18.91
C SER A 139 -12.35 -8.70 -20.08
N GLY A 140 -12.06 -9.20 -21.26
CA GLY A 140 -13.01 -9.39 -22.33
C GLY A 140 -13.60 -8.21 -23.12
N ASN A 141 -13.37 -6.93 -22.78
CA ASN A 141 -13.89 -5.79 -23.55
C ASN A 141 -12.79 -4.76 -23.85
N GLU A 142 -12.62 -4.42 -25.13
CA GLU A 142 -11.54 -3.57 -25.66
C GLU A 142 -11.66 -2.07 -25.32
N ASP A 143 -12.76 -1.61 -24.70
CA ASP A 143 -13.09 -0.19 -24.49
C ASP A 143 -12.96 0.28 -23.02
N ASP A 144 -12.35 -0.49 -22.14
CA ASP A 144 -12.20 -0.09 -20.73
C ASP A 144 -10.95 0.80 -20.54
N ASP A 145 -11.13 1.91 -19.80
CA ASP A 145 -10.07 2.71 -19.16
C ASP A 145 -9.25 1.80 -18.21
N ASN A 146 -8.40 0.96 -18.78
CA ASN A 146 -7.60 0.00 -18.04
C ASN A 146 -6.47 0.75 -17.34
N ASP A 147 -6.45 0.67 -16.01
CA ASP A 147 -5.26 0.94 -15.21
C ASP A 147 -4.18 -0.09 -15.58
N ASP A 148 -3.32 0.25 -16.55
CA ASP A 148 -2.19 -0.59 -16.99
C ASP A 148 -1.20 -0.89 -15.86
N SER A 149 -1.42 -0.33 -14.66
CA SER A 149 -0.57 -0.51 -13.47
C SER A 149 -0.94 -1.72 -12.61
N VAL A 150 -2.07 -2.39 -12.91
CA VAL A 150 -2.64 -3.47 -12.09
C VAL A 150 -2.94 -4.71 -12.93
N CYS A 151 -2.57 -5.86 -12.39
CA CYS A 151 -2.90 -7.17 -12.94
C CYS A 151 -3.64 -8.02 -11.91
N ILE A 152 -4.57 -8.85 -12.36
CA ILE A 152 -5.29 -9.80 -11.51
C ILE A 152 -4.84 -11.22 -11.89
N ARG A 153 -4.51 -12.03 -10.87
CA ARG A 153 -4.07 -13.43 -11.04
C ARG A 153 -4.78 -14.36 -10.06
N ASP A 154 -5.07 -15.57 -10.51
CA ASP A 154 -5.53 -16.65 -9.65
C ASP A 154 -4.31 -17.26 -8.95
N LEU A 155 -4.15 -16.97 -7.65
CA LEU A 155 -2.99 -17.37 -6.84
C LEU A 155 -3.43 -18.06 -5.55
N SER A 156 -2.56 -18.88 -4.99
CA SER A 156 -2.80 -19.56 -3.71
C SER A 156 -2.72 -18.59 -2.54
N VAL A 157 -3.53 -18.84 -1.51
CA VAL A 157 -3.50 -18.15 -0.21
C VAL A 157 -3.24 -19.14 0.92
N ILE A 158 -2.97 -18.65 2.14
CA ILE A 158 -2.65 -19.50 3.30
C ILE A 158 -3.88 -20.28 3.81
N SER A 159 -5.08 -19.93 3.41
CA SER A 159 -6.33 -20.61 3.81
C SER A 159 -6.21 -22.14 3.74
N GLU A 160 -6.81 -22.84 4.71
CA GLU A 160 -6.83 -24.32 4.78
C GLU A 160 -7.48 -24.96 3.54
N ASP A 161 -8.40 -24.26 2.89
CA ASP A 161 -9.08 -24.76 1.68
C ASP A 161 -8.18 -24.72 0.43
N HIS A 162 -6.98 -24.16 0.49
CA HIS A 162 -6.01 -24.03 -0.60
C HIS A 162 -6.63 -23.60 -1.96
N SER A 163 -7.77 -22.96 -1.93
CA SER A 163 -8.43 -22.48 -3.14
C SER A 163 -7.63 -21.33 -3.73
N ALA A 164 -7.40 -21.36 -5.03
CA ALA A 164 -6.86 -20.20 -5.75
C ALA A 164 -7.85 -19.04 -5.62
N GLN A 165 -7.33 -17.84 -5.36
CA GLN A 165 -8.09 -16.63 -5.24
C GLN A 165 -7.57 -15.59 -6.22
N GLN A 166 -8.47 -14.75 -6.74
CA GLN A 166 -8.07 -13.62 -7.57
C GLN A 166 -7.37 -12.56 -6.72
N LEU A 167 -6.08 -12.39 -6.95
CA LEU A 167 -5.24 -11.42 -6.25
C LEU A 167 -4.76 -10.34 -7.19
N VAL A 168 -4.69 -9.13 -6.66
CA VAL A 168 -4.12 -7.98 -7.36
C VAL A 168 -2.60 -8.03 -7.26
N VAL A 169 -1.96 -7.92 -8.41
CA VAL A 169 -0.51 -7.89 -8.56
C VAL A 169 -0.09 -6.57 -9.18
N ARG A 170 0.93 -5.94 -8.63
CA ARG A 170 1.47 -4.67 -9.11
C ARG A 170 2.98 -4.73 -9.21
N LEU A 171 3.50 -4.00 -10.19
CA LEU A 171 4.92 -3.73 -10.30
C LEU A 171 5.17 -2.27 -9.92
N LEU A 172 6.03 -2.05 -8.92
CA LEU A 172 6.35 -0.72 -8.43
C LEU A 172 7.82 -0.40 -8.65
N SER A 173 8.13 0.85 -8.95
CA SER A 173 9.53 1.30 -9.09
C SER A 173 10.24 1.20 -7.74
N TRP A 174 11.52 0.81 -7.79
CA TRP A 174 12.36 0.73 -6.60
C TRP A 174 12.75 2.12 -6.10
N VAL A 175 12.63 2.36 -4.81
CA VAL A 175 13.18 3.55 -4.15
C VAL A 175 14.63 3.26 -3.77
N HIS A 176 15.57 3.95 -4.42
CA HIS A 176 16.99 3.68 -4.24
C HIS A 176 17.56 4.26 -2.95
N GLY A 177 18.23 3.45 -2.19
CA GLY A 177 18.85 3.76 -0.90
C GLY A 177 18.67 2.61 0.07
N ASP A 178 18.95 2.88 1.33
CA ASP A 178 18.82 1.95 2.44
C ASP A 178 17.79 2.48 3.44
N PRO A 179 17.06 1.64 4.19
CA PRO A 179 16.22 2.10 5.27
C PRO A 179 17.00 2.89 6.31
N LEU A 180 16.43 3.96 6.84
CA LEU A 180 17.06 4.76 7.90
C LEU A 180 17.40 3.90 9.12
N SER A 181 16.63 2.87 9.42
CA SER A 181 16.87 1.89 10.49
C SER A 181 18.19 1.11 10.32
N SER A 182 18.71 1.00 9.11
CA SER A 182 20.00 0.34 8.83
C SER A 182 21.20 1.25 9.04
N VAL A 183 20.98 2.55 9.25
CA VAL A 183 22.03 3.54 9.42
C VAL A 183 22.56 3.47 10.84
N GLN A 184 23.83 3.12 10.99
CA GLN A 184 24.48 2.96 12.29
C GLN A 184 24.53 4.27 13.12
N TRP A 185 24.58 5.42 12.45
CA TRP A 185 24.62 6.73 13.09
C TRP A 185 23.78 7.74 12.28
N CYS A 186 22.76 8.28 12.94
CA CYS A 186 21.90 9.30 12.35
C CYS A 186 22.26 10.69 12.89
N SER A 187 22.65 11.61 12.02
CA SER A 187 22.97 12.98 12.41
C SER A 187 21.71 13.82 12.63
N ILE A 188 21.83 14.94 13.33
CA ILE A 188 20.73 15.89 13.52
C ILE A 188 20.24 16.41 12.17
N GLU A 189 21.16 16.66 11.23
CA GLU A 189 20.84 17.12 9.87
C GLU A 189 19.99 16.10 9.12
N THR A 190 20.26 14.80 9.29
CA THR A 190 19.45 13.73 8.70
C THR A 190 18.04 13.70 9.31
N LEU A 191 17.91 13.89 10.63
CA LEU A 191 16.60 13.97 11.30
C LEU A 191 15.80 15.21 10.87
N VAL A 192 16.48 16.34 10.71
CA VAL A 192 15.85 17.57 10.18
C VAL A 192 15.38 17.35 8.75
N ASP A 193 16.18 16.69 7.91
CA ASP A 193 15.80 16.37 6.53
C ASP A 193 14.57 15.44 6.49
N ALA A 194 14.54 14.40 7.35
CA ALA A 194 13.38 13.53 7.48
C ALA A 194 12.12 14.29 7.92
N GLY A 195 12.24 15.20 8.88
CA GLY A 195 11.13 16.08 9.30
C GLY A 195 10.64 16.99 8.17
N CYS A 196 11.56 17.56 7.40
CA CYS A 196 11.22 18.39 6.23
C CYS A 196 10.54 17.55 5.14
N TYR A 197 11.00 16.31 4.91
CA TYR A 197 10.36 15.40 3.95
C TYR A 197 8.94 15.06 4.39
N LEU A 198 8.72 14.71 5.67
CA LEU A 198 7.41 14.47 6.25
C LEU A 198 6.47 15.67 6.07
N GLY A 199 6.97 16.89 6.36
CA GLY A 199 6.17 18.11 6.22
C GLY A 199 5.71 18.34 4.77
N ARG A 200 6.61 18.15 3.79
CA ARG A 200 6.27 18.26 2.36
C ARG A 200 5.28 17.18 1.93
N MET A 201 5.47 15.94 2.38
CA MET A 201 4.57 14.83 2.09
C MET A 201 3.17 15.07 2.68
N SER A 202 3.09 15.48 3.94
CA SER A 202 1.80 15.79 4.59
C SER A 202 1.05 16.90 3.85
N HIS A 203 1.75 17.96 3.44
CA HIS A 203 1.15 19.04 2.64
C HIS A 203 0.63 18.53 1.29
N ALA A 204 1.39 17.69 0.60
CA ALA A 204 0.97 17.12 -0.66
C ALA A 204 -0.25 16.19 -0.50
N LEU A 205 -0.30 15.40 0.57
CA LEU A 205 -1.45 14.54 0.88
C LEU A 205 -2.71 15.34 1.25
N ASP A 206 -2.58 16.49 1.94
CA ASP A 206 -3.69 17.41 2.17
C ASP A 206 -4.27 17.94 0.85
N GLU A 207 -3.39 18.33 -0.10
CA GLU A 207 -3.82 18.81 -1.42
C GLU A 207 -4.46 17.69 -2.25
N LEU A 208 -3.97 16.45 -2.14
CA LEU A 208 -4.62 15.29 -2.75
C LEU A 208 -6.03 15.11 -2.20
N GLY A 209 -6.19 15.10 -0.87
CA GLY A 209 -7.51 14.98 -0.24
C GLY A 209 -8.49 16.08 -0.64
N ALA A 210 -8.00 17.31 -0.84
CA ALA A 210 -8.82 18.43 -1.29
C ALA A 210 -9.23 18.32 -2.77
N SER A 211 -8.38 17.73 -3.63
CA SER A 211 -8.57 17.67 -5.08
C SER A 211 -9.15 16.35 -5.59
N ASN A 212 -8.96 15.26 -4.87
CA ASN A 212 -9.40 13.91 -5.25
C ASN A 212 -10.33 13.31 -4.18
N LYS A 213 -11.63 13.49 -4.38
CA LYS A 213 -12.67 12.97 -3.47
C LYS A 213 -12.61 11.45 -3.32
N ASN A 214 -12.27 10.72 -4.38
CA ASN A 214 -12.23 9.27 -4.35
C ASN A 214 -11.07 8.77 -3.47
N ALA A 215 -9.89 9.36 -3.60
CA ALA A 215 -8.76 9.04 -2.71
C ALA A 215 -9.07 9.39 -1.25
N LEU A 216 -9.72 10.54 -1.02
CA LEU A 216 -10.17 10.96 0.31
C LEU A 216 -11.16 9.96 0.93
N GLU A 217 -12.17 9.54 0.19
CA GLU A 217 -13.17 8.57 0.72
C GLU A 217 -12.54 7.20 0.94
N ALA A 218 -11.70 6.72 0.02
CA ALA A 218 -10.98 5.46 0.20
C ALA A 218 -10.06 5.47 1.43
N SER A 219 -9.49 6.62 1.81
CA SER A 219 -8.65 6.75 3.00
C SER A 219 -9.42 6.71 4.33
N LYS A 220 -10.75 6.78 4.31
CA LYS A 220 -11.61 6.69 5.51
C LYS A 220 -11.94 5.25 5.93
N HIS A 221 -11.34 4.26 5.29
CA HIS A 221 -11.53 2.86 5.67
C HIS A 221 -11.09 2.61 7.11
N TYR A 222 -11.63 1.54 7.73
CA TYR A 222 -11.16 1.11 9.04
C TYR A 222 -9.75 0.51 8.93
N HIS A 223 -8.85 0.97 9.79
CA HIS A 223 -7.53 0.38 9.94
C HIS A 223 -7.22 0.17 11.42
N ALA A 224 -6.71 -1.02 11.76
CA ALA A 224 -6.48 -1.40 13.16
C ALA A 224 -5.44 -0.51 13.87
N TRP A 225 -4.47 0.02 13.11
CA TRP A 225 -3.42 0.91 13.61
C TRP A 225 -3.78 2.40 13.55
N ASP A 226 -5.01 2.73 13.15
CA ASP A 226 -5.49 4.09 13.21
C ASP A 226 -5.62 4.54 14.67
N GLY A 227 -4.94 5.60 15.06
CA GLY A 227 -4.94 6.13 16.44
C GLY A 227 -6.34 6.47 16.98
N ARG A 228 -7.34 6.71 16.11
CA ARG A 228 -8.75 6.89 16.52
C ARG A 228 -9.32 5.64 17.19
N HIS A 229 -8.78 4.47 16.83
CA HIS A 229 -9.17 3.16 17.35
C HIS A 229 -8.25 2.67 18.48
N ALA A 230 -7.33 3.52 18.98
CA ALA A 230 -6.38 3.13 20.02
C ALA A 230 -7.07 2.61 21.30
N ALA A 231 -8.28 3.08 21.60
CA ALA A 231 -9.06 2.58 22.74
C ALA A 231 -9.61 1.15 22.54
N ASP A 232 -9.66 0.62 21.32
CA ASP A 232 -10.17 -0.73 21.02
C ASP A 232 -9.23 -1.84 21.50
N ILE A 233 -7.99 -1.46 21.91
CA ILE A 233 -7.05 -2.41 22.52
C ILE A 233 -7.47 -2.89 23.90
N ASP A 234 -8.46 -2.25 24.55
CA ASP A 234 -8.98 -2.64 25.86
C ASP A 234 -9.45 -4.11 25.90
N LYS A 235 -9.98 -4.62 24.79
CA LYS A 235 -10.39 -6.02 24.62
C LYS A 235 -9.24 -7.04 24.77
N PHE A 236 -8.00 -6.59 24.62
CA PHE A 236 -6.80 -7.44 24.74
C PHE A 236 -6.10 -7.33 26.09
N ILE A 237 -6.54 -6.46 26.98
CA ILE A 237 -5.91 -6.23 28.28
C ILE A 237 -5.86 -7.53 29.11
N SER A 238 -6.83 -8.41 28.98
CA SER A 238 -6.88 -9.72 29.68
C SER A 238 -5.70 -10.63 29.32
N HIS A 239 -5.01 -10.43 28.20
CA HIS A 239 -3.84 -11.20 27.79
C HIS A 239 -2.53 -10.72 28.46
N ILE A 240 -2.60 -9.67 29.27
CA ILE A 240 -1.44 -9.18 30.02
C ILE A 240 -1.44 -9.84 31.39
N ASP A 241 -0.49 -10.70 31.65
CA ASP A 241 -0.39 -11.47 32.91
C ASP A 241 -0.02 -10.58 34.10
N ASP A 242 0.86 -9.59 33.89
CA ASP A 242 1.33 -8.67 34.92
C ASP A 242 0.24 -7.67 35.32
N GLU A 243 -0.17 -7.71 36.58
CA GLU A 243 -1.27 -6.91 37.08
C GLU A 243 -0.96 -5.39 37.08
N ASP A 244 0.27 -5.00 37.37
CA ASP A 244 0.65 -3.59 37.44
C ASP A 244 0.71 -2.99 36.02
N ARG A 245 1.22 -3.76 35.02
CA ARG A 245 1.16 -3.37 33.61
C ARG A 245 -0.28 -3.26 33.14
N ARG A 246 -1.13 -4.21 33.53
CA ARG A 246 -2.57 -4.18 33.16
C ARG A 246 -3.23 -2.92 33.69
N LYS A 247 -3.02 -2.57 34.99
CA LYS A 247 -3.53 -1.33 35.58
C LYS A 247 -3.03 -0.09 34.85
N LEU A 248 -1.74 -0.04 34.56
CA LEU A 248 -1.13 1.08 33.82
C LEU A 248 -1.80 1.26 32.45
N ILE A 249 -1.91 0.20 31.65
CA ILE A 249 -2.50 0.27 30.31
C ILE A 249 -3.99 0.66 30.41
N THR A 250 -4.74 0.07 31.35
CA THR A 250 -6.14 0.46 31.60
C THR A 250 -6.24 1.95 31.89
N SER A 251 -5.40 2.50 32.78
CA SER A 251 -5.43 3.92 33.12
C SER A 251 -5.10 4.84 31.94
N ILE A 252 -4.18 4.41 31.04
CA ILE A 252 -3.85 5.14 29.82
C ILE A 252 -5.06 5.16 28.86
N ILE A 253 -5.70 4.02 28.66
CA ILE A 253 -6.89 3.92 27.80
C ILE A 253 -8.04 4.77 28.33
N GLU A 254 -8.29 4.72 29.65
CA GLU A 254 -9.32 5.53 30.31
C GLU A 254 -9.04 7.02 30.16
N SER A 255 -7.77 7.45 30.35
CA SER A 255 -7.37 8.83 30.14
C SER A 255 -7.56 9.25 28.68
N PHE A 256 -7.16 8.40 27.72
CA PHE A 256 -7.37 8.68 26.30
C PHE A 256 -8.85 8.82 25.94
N LYS A 257 -9.70 7.90 26.40
CA LYS A 257 -11.15 7.99 26.22
C LYS A 257 -11.70 9.30 26.76
N LYS A 258 -11.36 9.63 28.03
CA LYS A 258 -11.84 10.82 28.70
C LYS A 258 -11.34 12.11 28.06
N ASP A 259 -10.02 12.20 27.82
CA ASP A 259 -9.36 13.47 27.51
C ASP A 259 -9.39 13.78 26.00
N ILE A 260 -9.53 12.76 25.14
CA ILE A 260 -9.52 12.91 23.67
C ILE A 260 -10.89 12.63 23.05
N ILE A 261 -11.50 11.49 23.40
CA ILE A 261 -12.75 11.07 22.74
C ILE A 261 -13.96 11.80 23.35
N ASP A 262 -14.19 11.60 24.66
CA ASP A 262 -15.39 12.10 25.35
C ASP A 262 -15.38 13.63 25.50
N SER A 263 -14.20 14.24 25.60
CA SER A 263 -14.04 15.70 25.67
C SER A 263 -14.29 16.42 24.34
N GLY A 264 -14.29 15.69 23.21
CA GLY A 264 -14.32 16.27 21.88
C GLY A 264 -13.02 16.96 21.47
N GLU A 265 -11.93 16.83 22.24
CA GLU A 265 -10.63 17.41 21.87
C GLU A 265 -10.10 16.79 20.58
N GLY A 266 -10.38 15.49 20.32
CA GLY A 266 -10.01 14.80 19.10
C GLY A 266 -10.59 15.43 17.83
N GLU A 267 -11.78 16.05 17.94
CA GLU A 267 -12.43 16.74 16.80
C GLU A 267 -11.72 18.05 16.39
N LYS A 268 -10.85 18.58 17.27
CA LYS A 268 -10.07 19.79 16.98
C LYS A 268 -8.78 19.52 16.23
N PHE A 269 -8.39 18.26 16.09
CA PHE A 269 -7.21 17.89 15.32
C PHE A 269 -7.45 18.08 13.82
N ARG A 270 -6.41 18.53 13.13
CA ARG A 270 -6.45 18.63 11.67
C ARG A 270 -6.59 17.23 11.09
N MET A 271 -7.60 17.03 10.27
CA MET A 271 -7.85 15.78 9.57
C MET A 271 -7.29 15.83 8.15
N GLY A 272 -6.68 14.75 7.70
CA GLY A 272 -6.12 14.64 6.36
C GLY A 272 -5.69 13.21 6.04
N ILE A 273 -5.30 12.97 4.78
CA ILE A 273 -4.69 11.69 4.39
C ILE A 273 -3.29 11.64 5.02
N ASN A 274 -3.02 10.60 5.78
CA ASN A 274 -1.74 10.39 6.47
C ASN A 274 -1.12 9.07 6.07
N HIS A 275 0.20 9.04 5.92
CA HIS A 275 0.97 7.80 5.71
C HIS A 275 0.75 6.79 6.84
N ALA A 276 0.62 7.29 8.05
CA ALA A 276 0.35 6.61 9.30
C ALA A 276 1.46 5.69 9.84
N ASP A 277 2.45 5.33 9.01
CA ASP A 277 3.60 4.49 9.40
C ASP A 277 4.94 5.10 8.95
N TYR A 278 5.15 6.41 9.20
CA TYR A 278 6.38 7.13 8.88
C TYR A 278 7.46 6.81 9.92
N ASN A 279 8.02 5.61 9.86
CA ASN A 279 9.07 5.11 10.76
C ASN A 279 10.40 4.96 10.02
N ASP A 280 11.46 4.62 10.76
CA ASP A 280 12.82 4.48 10.24
C ASP A 280 13.02 3.31 9.26
N ALA A 281 12.15 2.31 9.25
CA ALA A 281 12.16 1.23 8.26
C ALA A 281 11.59 1.68 6.91
N ASN A 282 10.65 2.64 6.91
CA ASN A 282 9.96 3.13 5.72
C ASN A 282 10.57 4.40 5.13
N ILE A 283 11.48 5.05 5.84
CA ILE A 283 12.26 6.18 5.34
C ILE A 283 13.51 5.65 4.64
N ILE A 284 13.62 5.87 3.33
CA ILE A 284 14.77 5.45 2.55
C ILE A 284 15.76 6.62 2.44
N VAL A 285 17.02 6.35 2.73
CA VAL A 285 18.09 7.35 2.74
C VAL A 285 19.26 6.92 1.86
N LYS A 286 20.03 7.89 1.41
CA LYS A 286 21.30 7.68 0.69
C LYS A 286 22.34 8.72 1.10
N ASN A 287 23.60 8.39 0.95
CA ASN A 287 24.69 9.34 1.08
C ASN A 287 24.88 10.08 -0.25
N ASP A 288 24.72 11.39 -0.27
CA ASP A 288 24.90 12.24 -1.46
C ASP A 288 26.29 12.91 -1.56
N GLY A 289 27.21 12.54 -0.67
CA GLY A 289 28.55 13.11 -0.55
C GLY A 289 28.62 14.30 0.42
N THR A 290 27.49 14.87 0.83
CA THR A 290 27.40 15.90 1.87
C THR A 290 26.89 15.35 3.19
N GLY A 291 26.30 14.15 3.17
CA GLY A 291 25.73 13.45 4.31
C GLY A 291 24.63 12.49 3.90
N ILE A 292 23.98 11.93 4.91
CA ILE A 292 22.83 11.03 4.72
C ILE A 292 21.58 11.88 4.57
N LYS A 293 20.87 11.71 3.44
CA LYS A 293 19.66 12.44 3.07
C LYS A 293 18.53 11.50 2.73
N VAL A 294 17.28 11.93 2.98
CA VAL A 294 16.08 11.18 2.57
C VAL A 294 16.02 11.13 1.05
N SER A 295 16.01 9.94 0.49
CA SER A 295 15.85 9.69 -0.94
C SER A 295 14.42 9.30 -1.31
N GLY A 296 13.60 8.85 -0.34
CA GLY A 296 12.20 8.51 -0.56
C GLY A 296 11.53 7.91 0.66
N VAL A 297 10.26 7.59 0.49
CA VAL A 297 9.42 6.90 1.49
C VAL A 297 8.67 5.77 0.81
N ILE A 298 8.54 4.65 1.51
CA ILE A 298 7.86 3.44 1.06
C ILE A 298 6.76 3.04 2.03
N ASP A 299 5.97 2.05 1.63
CA ASP A 299 4.93 1.38 2.44
C ASP A 299 3.79 2.30 2.91
N PHE A 300 2.90 2.58 1.99
CA PHE A 300 1.66 3.32 2.25
C PHE A 300 0.49 2.42 2.69
N GLY A 301 0.78 1.17 3.12
CA GLY A 301 -0.24 0.19 3.52
C GLY A 301 -1.14 0.66 4.64
N ASP A 302 -0.61 1.44 5.59
CA ASP A 302 -1.33 1.96 6.76
C ASP A 302 -2.02 3.31 6.53
N THR A 303 -2.03 3.79 5.28
CA THR A 303 -2.57 5.12 4.94
C THR A 303 -4.04 5.25 5.30
N VAL A 304 -4.36 6.23 6.13
CA VAL A 304 -5.72 6.52 6.60
C VAL A 304 -5.99 8.03 6.64
N HIS A 305 -7.29 8.39 6.67
CA HIS A 305 -7.74 9.76 6.92
C HIS A 305 -7.92 9.97 8.42
N ARG A 306 -7.04 10.72 9.01
CA ARG A 306 -7.06 11.04 10.45
C ARG A 306 -6.49 12.41 10.74
#